data_437deadccec1f9d8d2737783f660e0f2
#
_entry.id   437deadccec1f9d8d2737783f660e0f2
#
_cell.length_a   1.000
_cell.length_b   1.000
_cell.length_c   1.000
_cell.angle_alpha   90.00
_cell.angle_beta   90.00
_cell.angle_gamma   90.00
#
_symmetry.space_group_name_H-M   'P 1'
#
loop_
_entity.id
_entity.type
_entity.pdbx_description
1 polymer ?
#
loop_
_entity_poly.entity_id
_entity_poly.type
_entity_poly.pdbx_seq_one_letter_code
_entity_poly.pdbx_strand_id
1 'polypeptide(L)'
;SDIAMVLDECVPYPAGPNHARDSMERTVRWARRSIESRRREDQALFAIVQGGTYKELRRECADELVSLPFEGFAVGGLGVGEGEDLLHEVAEFTSGLLPEDRPRYLMGVGRPEDIEFAVQQGYDLFDCVLPTRNARTGSLFTSKGKLSIKRAEFSRDPRPVDESCECYCCRYFSRAYLRHLYVTGEILASTLQTHHNLYFYHRVMGRLRQGIRENRVIYSSANSEQVKESRSY
;
A
#
# COMPACT_ATOMS: atom_id res chain seq x y z
N SER A 1 -18.09 8.32 3.93
CA SER A 1 -17.24 7.11 3.87
C SER A 1 -17.61 6.14 4.98
N ASP A 2 -17.34 4.87 4.77
CA ASP A 2 -17.57 3.80 5.75
C ASP A 2 -16.42 3.72 6.75
N ILE A 3 -15.22 4.14 6.32
CA ILE A 3 -14.02 4.26 7.15
C ILE A 3 -13.55 5.71 7.14
N ALA A 4 -13.37 6.29 8.31
CA ALA A 4 -12.73 7.58 8.53
C ALA A 4 -11.34 7.37 9.13
N MET A 5 -10.39 8.22 8.74
CA MET A 5 -9.06 8.26 9.33
C MET A 5 -9.00 9.40 10.34
N VAL A 6 -8.26 9.22 11.43
CA VAL A 6 -7.90 10.36 12.29
C VAL A 6 -7.03 11.35 11.52
N LEU A 7 -6.95 12.59 11.98
CA LEU A 7 -5.91 13.52 11.49
C LEU A 7 -4.56 13.12 12.08
N ASP A 8 -3.52 13.20 11.25
CA ASP A 8 -2.15 12.91 11.63
C ASP A 8 -1.17 13.97 11.09
N GLU A 9 0.04 13.90 11.55
CA GLU A 9 1.14 14.68 10.99
C GLU A 9 2.26 13.75 10.55
N CYS A 10 2.41 13.63 9.23
CA CYS A 10 3.50 12.90 8.60
C CYS A 10 4.75 13.78 8.50
N VAL A 11 5.85 13.40 9.15
CA VAL A 11 7.12 14.12 9.02
C VAL A 11 7.82 13.77 7.70
N PRO A 12 8.55 14.72 7.06
CA PRO A 12 9.38 14.40 5.90
C PRO A 12 10.56 13.51 6.32
N TYR A 13 11.13 12.78 5.36
CA TYR A 13 12.36 12.04 5.58
C TYR A 13 13.55 12.77 4.92
N PRO A 14 14.70 12.87 5.60
CA PRO A 14 14.93 12.52 7.01
C PRO A 14 14.36 13.56 7.98
N ALA A 15 13.86 13.11 9.13
CA ALA A 15 13.46 13.99 10.24
C ALA A 15 14.31 13.71 11.48
N GLY A 16 14.63 14.73 12.24
CA GLY A 16 15.30 14.55 13.53
C GLY A 16 14.35 13.97 14.60
N PRO A 17 14.89 13.31 15.65
CA PRO A 17 14.08 12.60 16.64
C PRO A 17 13.09 13.51 17.38
N ASN A 18 13.48 14.74 17.70
CA ASN A 18 12.59 15.69 18.37
C ASN A 18 11.40 16.08 17.50
N HIS A 19 11.62 16.36 16.21
CA HIS A 19 10.53 16.66 15.27
C HIS A 19 9.59 15.45 15.07
N ALA A 20 10.15 14.25 14.97
CA ALA A 20 9.36 13.03 14.88
C ALA A 20 8.52 12.80 16.16
N ARG A 21 9.05 13.09 17.34
CA ARG A 21 8.34 13.02 18.63
C ARG A 21 7.20 14.02 18.69
N ASP A 22 7.46 15.30 18.42
CA ASP A 22 6.46 16.37 18.48
C ASP A 22 5.27 16.07 17.54
N SER A 23 5.57 15.56 16.35
CA SER A 23 4.59 15.15 15.33
C SER A 23 3.77 13.95 15.80
N MET A 24 4.41 12.92 16.35
CA MET A 24 3.78 11.73 16.91
C MET A 24 2.82 12.10 18.04
N GLU A 25 3.27 12.88 19.02
CA GLU A 25 2.45 13.34 20.14
C GLU A 25 1.25 14.18 19.68
N ARG A 26 1.42 15.01 18.64
CA ARG A 26 0.33 15.76 18.02
C ARG A 26 -0.69 14.83 17.38
N THR A 27 -0.22 13.82 16.66
CA THR A 27 -1.07 12.78 16.05
C THR A 27 -1.90 12.07 17.12
N VAL A 28 -1.31 11.65 18.22
CA VAL A 28 -2.01 11.01 19.34
C VAL A 28 -3.09 11.94 19.94
N ARG A 29 -2.75 13.23 20.18
CA ARG A 29 -3.73 14.20 20.65
C ARG A 29 -4.92 14.37 19.68
N TRP A 30 -4.64 14.40 18.37
CA TRP A 30 -5.68 14.51 17.35
C TRP A 30 -6.51 13.24 17.24
N ALA A 31 -5.92 12.07 17.42
CA ALA A 31 -6.63 10.80 17.46
C ALA A 31 -7.67 10.77 18.59
N ARG A 32 -7.31 11.21 19.82
CA ARG A 32 -8.23 11.34 20.94
C ARG A 32 -9.40 12.31 20.63
N ARG A 33 -9.09 13.48 20.06
CA ARG A 33 -10.12 14.44 19.64
C ARG A 33 -11.03 13.90 18.53
N SER A 34 -10.52 13.06 17.65
CA SER A 34 -11.31 12.42 16.59
C SER A 34 -12.36 11.47 17.17
N ILE A 35 -12.00 10.69 18.22
CA ILE A 35 -12.94 9.86 18.95
C ILE A 35 -14.05 10.71 19.58
N GLU A 36 -13.69 11.78 20.29
CA GLU A 36 -14.64 12.68 20.96
C GLU A 36 -15.58 13.38 19.95
N SER A 37 -15.09 13.62 18.73
CA SER A 37 -15.84 14.29 17.66
C SER A 37 -16.71 13.35 16.83
N ARG A 38 -16.58 12.03 17.02
CA ARG A 38 -17.30 11.02 16.24
C ARG A 38 -18.81 11.17 16.46
N ARG A 39 -19.57 11.21 15.35
CA ARG A 39 -21.03 11.38 15.36
C ARG A 39 -21.80 10.18 14.79
N ARG A 40 -21.10 9.29 14.07
CA ARG A 40 -21.69 8.15 13.38
C ARG A 40 -21.17 6.85 13.98
N GLU A 41 -22.07 6.03 14.48
CA GLU A 41 -21.74 4.70 15.03
C GLU A 41 -21.48 3.66 13.93
N ASP A 42 -22.08 3.86 12.74
CA ASP A 42 -21.94 2.99 11.57
C ASP A 42 -20.69 3.28 10.72
N GLN A 43 -19.82 4.21 11.14
CA GLN A 43 -18.56 4.54 10.50
C GLN A 43 -17.39 4.06 11.34
N ALA A 44 -16.53 3.21 10.77
CA ALA A 44 -15.28 2.83 11.42
C ALA A 44 -14.32 4.02 11.48
N LEU A 45 -13.62 4.17 12.61
CA LEU A 45 -12.55 5.16 12.78
C LEU A 45 -11.21 4.45 12.95
N PHE A 46 -10.24 4.77 12.08
CA PHE A 46 -8.91 4.18 12.12
C PHE A 46 -7.90 5.16 12.71
N ALA A 47 -7.08 4.67 13.64
CA ALA A 47 -5.91 5.37 14.15
C ALA A 47 -4.77 5.34 13.14
N ILE A 48 -3.81 6.28 13.25
CA ILE A 48 -2.59 6.32 12.43
C ILE A 48 -1.38 6.33 13.34
N VAL A 49 -0.56 5.28 13.28
CA VAL A 49 0.72 5.19 14.01
C VAL A 49 1.77 5.98 13.27
N GLN A 50 2.35 6.97 13.94
CA GLN A 50 3.44 7.81 13.48
C GLN A 50 4.71 7.60 14.34
N GLY A 51 5.81 8.28 14.02
CA GLY A 51 7.09 8.18 14.74
C GLY A 51 8.30 8.15 13.79
N GLY A 52 8.08 8.49 12.51
CA GLY A 52 9.13 8.45 11.48
C GLY A 52 9.74 7.06 11.36
N THR A 53 11.08 6.99 11.32
CA THR A 53 11.83 5.72 11.29
C THR A 53 12.33 5.28 12.68
N TYR A 54 11.86 5.93 13.76
CA TYR A 54 12.29 5.66 15.14
C TYR A 54 11.38 4.61 15.78
N LYS A 55 11.89 3.41 16.00
CA LYS A 55 11.14 2.27 16.56
C LYS A 55 10.54 2.56 17.93
N GLU A 56 11.27 3.28 18.78
CA GLU A 56 10.82 3.67 20.12
C GLU A 56 9.58 4.58 20.04
N LEU A 57 9.60 5.58 19.15
CA LEU A 57 8.46 6.48 18.95
C LEU A 57 7.25 5.74 18.36
N ARG A 58 7.47 4.81 17.44
CA ARG A 58 6.39 3.98 16.90
C ARG A 58 5.76 3.10 17.95
N ARG A 59 6.57 2.54 18.86
CA ARG A 59 6.06 1.77 19.99
C ARG A 59 5.24 2.64 20.93
N GLU A 60 5.78 3.79 21.36
CA GLU A 60 5.05 4.74 22.21
C GLU A 60 3.70 5.14 21.58
N CYS A 61 3.72 5.47 20.28
CA CYS A 61 2.51 5.83 19.54
C CYS A 61 1.50 4.67 19.47
N ALA A 62 1.97 3.46 19.14
CA ALA A 62 1.11 2.28 19.03
C ALA A 62 0.49 1.91 20.37
N ASP A 63 1.27 1.89 21.47
CA ASP A 63 0.80 1.57 22.82
C ASP A 63 -0.32 2.51 23.25
N GLU A 64 -0.19 3.83 22.97
CA GLU A 64 -1.24 4.80 23.28
C GLU A 64 -2.50 4.59 22.42
N LEU A 65 -2.34 4.37 21.12
CA LEU A 65 -3.47 4.27 20.20
C LEU A 65 -4.23 2.94 20.33
N VAL A 66 -3.52 1.82 20.57
CA VAL A 66 -4.13 0.49 20.75
C VAL A 66 -5.00 0.44 22.02
N SER A 67 -4.69 1.25 23.03
CA SER A 67 -5.51 1.38 24.24
C SER A 67 -6.85 2.08 24.01
N LEU A 68 -7.08 2.69 22.85
CA LEU A 68 -8.26 3.47 22.49
C LEU A 68 -9.20 2.66 21.59
N PRO A 69 -10.53 2.99 21.56
CA PRO A 69 -11.54 2.21 20.86
C PRO A 69 -11.57 2.49 19.34
N PHE A 70 -10.49 2.18 18.64
CA PHE A 70 -10.43 2.24 17.18
C PHE A 70 -10.80 0.90 16.54
N GLU A 71 -11.50 0.94 15.41
CA GLU A 71 -11.90 -0.24 14.67
C GLU A 71 -10.78 -0.77 13.73
N GLY A 72 -9.71 0.00 13.51
CA GLY A 72 -8.56 -0.39 12.71
C GLY A 72 -7.38 0.56 12.92
N PHE A 73 -6.22 0.16 12.39
CA PHE A 73 -4.97 0.88 12.58
C PHE A 73 -4.24 1.06 11.25
N ALA A 74 -3.79 2.28 11.00
CA ALA A 74 -2.92 2.59 9.88
C ALA A 74 -1.48 2.85 10.35
N VAL A 75 -0.55 2.61 9.47
CA VAL A 75 0.86 2.96 9.64
C VAL A 75 1.21 4.04 8.62
N GLY A 76 1.44 5.23 9.13
CA GLY A 76 1.82 6.40 8.34
C GLY A 76 3.31 6.71 8.40
N GLY A 77 3.75 7.70 7.62
CA GLY A 77 5.13 8.19 7.64
C GLY A 77 6.17 7.24 7.07
N LEU A 78 5.76 6.34 6.17
CA LEU A 78 6.62 5.47 5.37
C LEU A 78 6.37 5.73 3.87
N GLY A 79 7.34 5.35 3.01
CA GLY A 79 7.28 5.64 1.58
C GLY A 79 7.57 7.12 1.25
N VAL A 80 8.24 7.83 2.14
CA VAL A 80 8.57 9.26 2.03
C VAL A 80 10.03 9.55 1.64
N GLY A 81 10.79 8.49 1.27
CA GLY A 81 12.17 8.60 0.77
C GLY A 81 13.23 7.86 1.57
N GLU A 82 12.84 7.05 2.55
CA GLU A 82 13.74 6.29 3.44
C GLU A 82 14.46 5.11 2.80
N GLY A 83 14.09 4.74 1.59
CA GLY A 83 14.61 3.53 0.93
C GLY A 83 13.86 2.25 1.33
N GLU A 84 14.04 1.21 0.53
CA GLU A 84 13.25 -0.03 0.64
C GLU A 84 13.55 -0.81 1.91
N ASP A 85 14.82 -1.02 2.24
CA ASP A 85 15.24 -1.82 3.40
C ASP A 85 14.70 -1.23 4.71
N LEU A 86 14.80 0.09 4.87
CA LEU A 86 14.32 0.78 6.07
C LEU A 86 12.79 0.83 6.13
N LEU A 87 12.13 0.99 4.97
CA LEU A 87 10.67 0.89 4.88
C LEU A 87 10.20 -0.48 5.37
N HIS A 88 10.79 -1.56 4.86
CA HIS A 88 10.43 -2.93 5.23
C HIS A 88 10.69 -3.19 6.71
N GLU A 89 11.87 -2.82 7.23
CA GLU A 89 12.24 -2.98 8.64
C GLU A 89 11.25 -2.29 9.58
N VAL A 90 10.87 -1.05 9.27
CA VAL A 90 9.98 -0.27 10.12
C VAL A 90 8.53 -0.73 9.97
N ALA A 91 8.10 -1.14 8.76
CA ALA A 91 6.76 -1.68 8.53
C ALA A 91 6.56 -3.00 9.29
N GLU A 92 7.51 -3.94 9.20
CA GLU A 92 7.50 -5.21 9.94
C GLU A 92 7.46 -4.96 11.45
N PHE A 93 8.35 -4.11 11.97
CA PHE A 93 8.38 -3.75 13.39
C PHE A 93 7.03 -3.19 13.86
N THR A 94 6.46 -2.26 13.09
CA THR A 94 5.21 -1.58 13.49
C THR A 94 4.02 -2.52 13.40
N SER A 95 3.97 -3.41 12.42
CA SER A 95 2.92 -4.43 12.32
C SER A 95 2.83 -5.30 13.57
N GLY A 96 3.99 -5.72 14.12
CA GLY A 96 4.06 -6.51 15.35
C GLY A 96 3.56 -5.81 16.62
N LEU A 97 3.31 -4.50 16.55
CA LEU A 97 2.74 -3.73 17.67
C LEU A 97 1.20 -3.60 17.58
N LEU A 98 0.61 -3.96 16.44
CA LEU A 98 -0.81 -3.75 16.18
C LEU A 98 -1.64 -5.03 16.45
N PRO A 99 -2.90 -4.91 16.91
CA PRO A 99 -3.79 -6.04 17.12
C PRO A 99 -4.01 -6.85 15.83
N GLU A 100 -4.00 -8.17 15.94
CA GLU A 100 -4.21 -9.09 14.81
C GLU A 100 -5.67 -9.21 14.39
N ASP A 101 -6.59 -8.92 15.30
CA ASP A 101 -8.04 -8.97 15.11
C ASP A 101 -8.62 -7.68 14.51
N ARG A 102 -7.77 -6.71 14.16
CA ARG A 102 -8.17 -5.42 13.60
C ARG A 102 -7.52 -5.21 12.22
N PRO A 103 -8.25 -4.57 11.28
CA PRO A 103 -7.67 -4.20 9.99
C PRO A 103 -6.42 -3.32 10.15
N ARG A 104 -5.37 -3.64 9.36
CA ARG A 104 -4.10 -2.91 9.33
C ARG A 104 -3.88 -2.30 7.96
N TYR A 105 -3.63 -1.01 7.93
CA TYR A 105 -3.49 -0.23 6.71
C TYR A 105 -2.09 0.37 6.59
N LEU A 106 -1.31 -0.04 5.58
CA LEU A 106 -0.02 0.56 5.27
C LEU A 106 -0.20 1.70 4.25
N MET A 107 -0.11 2.94 4.72
CA MET A 107 -0.41 4.13 3.93
C MET A 107 0.71 4.48 2.95
N GLY A 108 0.34 4.85 1.72
CA GLY A 108 1.24 5.40 0.71
C GLY A 108 2.20 4.40 0.06
N VAL A 109 2.19 3.14 0.47
CA VAL A 109 3.05 2.08 -0.04
C VAL A 109 2.32 1.28 -1.12
N GLY A 110 2.98 1.10 -2.29
CA GLY A 110 2.26 0.49 -3.38
C GLY A 110 3.10 -0.03 -4.54
N ARG A 111 4.42 -0.26 -4.41
CA ARG A 111 5.09 -1.14 -5.36
C ARG A 111 4.56 -2.57 -5.16
N PRO A 112 4.33 -3.34 -6.24
CA PRO A 112 3.81 -4.71 -6.10
C PRO A 112 4.62 -5.56 -5.11
N GLU A 113 5.94 -5.42 -5.12
CA GLU A 113 6.88 -6.13 -4.25
C GLU A 113 6.67 -5.75 -2.77
N ASP A 114 6.47 -4.44 -2.49
CA ASP A 114 6.22 -3.94 -1.14
C ASP A 114 4.86 -4.39 -0.61
N ILE A 115 3.83 -4.45 -1.49
CA ILE A 115 2.51 -4.97 -1.12
C ILE A 115 2.61 -6.47 -0.77
N GLU A 116 3.33 -7.27 -1.58
CA GLU A 116 3.53 -8.70 -1.30
C GLU A 116 4.25 -8.91 0.04
N PHE A 117 5.29 -8.14 0.30
CA PHE A 117 5.99 -8.14 1.60
C PHE A 117 5.05 -7.74 2.73
N ALA A 118 4.34 -6.62 2.61
CA ALA A 118 3.49 -6.09 3.67
C ALA A 118 2.33 -7.02 4.02
N VAL A 119 1.72 -7.70 3.03
CA VAL A 119 0.71 -8.73 3.30
C VAL A 119 1.27 -9.88 4.15
N GLN A 120 2.54 -10.26 3.94
CA GLN A 120 3.21 -11.26 4.78
C GLN A 120 3.44 -10.76 6.21
N GLN A 121 3.49 -9.44 6.43
CA GLN A 121 3.55 -8.82 7.75
C GLN A 121 2.16 -8.60 8.37
N GLY A 122 1.07 -8.98 7.69
CA GLY A 122 -0.31 -8.88 8.19
C GLY A 122 -1.00 -7.56 7.89
N TYR A 123 -0.56 -6.82 6.88
CA TYR A 123 -1.29 -5.64 6.38
C TYR A 123 -2.41 -6.04 5.41
N ASP A 124 -3.56 -5.37 5.51
CA ASP A 124 -4.78 -5.66 4.76
C ASP A 124 -5.11 -4.63 3.69
N LEU A 125 -4.78 -3.35 3.93
CA LEU A 125 -5.18 -2.20 3.14
C LEU A 125 -3.96 -1.40 2.66
N PHE A 126 -4.06 -0.87 1.44
CA PHE A 126 -3.00 -0.10 0.78
C PHE A 126 -3.60 1.01 -0.07
N ASP A 127 -2.87 2.11 -0.21
CA ASP A 127 -3.11 3.13 -1.22
C ASP A 127 -1.80 3.56 -1.86
N CYS A 128 -1.84 3.91 -3.13
CA CYS A 128 -0.70 4.58 -3.76
C CYS A 128 -1.10 5.25 -5.07
N VAL A 129 -0.27 6.19 -5.50
CA VAL A 129 -0.42 6.89 -6.79
C VAL A 129 0.23 6.14 -7.96
N LEU A 130 1.01 5.09 -7.70
CA LEU A 130 1.85 4.45 -8.71
C LEU A 130 1.09 3.94 -9.93
N PRO A 131 -0.06 3.26 -9.81
CA PRO A 131 -0.76 2.74 -10.98
C PRO A 131 -1.12 3.85 -11.97
N THR A 132 -1.67 4.93 -11.47
CA THR A 132 -2.16 6.05 -12.29
C THR A 132 -1.05 7.00 -12.70
N ARG A 133 -0.11 7.34 -11.78
CA ARG A 133 1.03 8.20 -12.09
C ARG A 133 1.96 7.57 -13.13
N ASN A 134 2.30 6.30 -12.96
CA ASN A 134 3.15 5.58 -13.91
C ASN A 134 2.49 5.45 -15.29
N ALA A 135 1.19 5.19 -15.34
CA ALA A 135 0.45 5.14 -16.58
C ALA A 135 0.56 6.48 -17.35
N ARG A 136 0.31 7.60 -16.68
CA ARG A 136 0.42 8.93 -17.29
C ARG A 136 1.84 9.27 -17.78
N THR A 137 2.85 8.64 -17.20
CA THR A 137 4.25 8.78 -17.64
C THR A 137 4.70 7.67 -18.60
N GLY A 138 3.76 6.85 -19.10
CA GLY A 138 4.04 5.79 -20.08
C GLY A 138 4.76 4.57 -19.52
N SER A 139 4.74 4.37 -18.19
CA SER A 139 5.28 3.19 -17.51
C SER A 139 4.14 2.24 -17.13
N LEU A 140 4.20 1.01 -17.60
CA LEU A 140 3.18 -0.01 -17.46
C LEU A 140 3.70 -1.23 -16.70
N PHE A 141 2.88 -1.78 -15.81
CA PHE A 141 3.22 -3.00 -15.09
C PHE A 141 2.81 -4.22 -15.93
N THR A 142 3.67 -5.22 -16.02
CA THR A 142 3.39 -6.47 -16.75
C THR A 142 3.84 -7.68 -15.95
N SER A 143 3.39 -8.86 -16.34
CA SER A 143 3.82 -10.14 -15.77
C SER A 143 5.35 -10.39 -15.91
N LYS A 144 6.01 -9.64 -16.79
CA LYS A 144 7.47 -9.71 -17.05
C LYS A 144 8.24 -8.50 -16.53
N GLY A 145 7.63 -7.72 -15.62
CA GLY A 145 8.20 -6.49 -15.09
C GLY A 145 7.65 -5.22 -15.75
N LYS A 146 8.32 -4.09 -15.56
CA LYS A 146 7.86 -2.78 -16.06
C LYS A 146 8.18 -2.61 -17.55
N LEU A 147 7.21 -2.12 -18.31
CA LEU A 147 7.33 -1.76 -19.72
C LEU A 147 7.19 -0.25 -19.89
N SER A 148 8.14 0.41 -20.60
CA SER A 148 7.99 1.81 -21.00
C SER A 148 7.47 1.90 -22.42
N ILE A 149 6.22 2.34 -22.58
CA ILE A 149 5.58 2.43 -23.89
C ILE A 149 6.26 3.45 -24.84
N LYS A 150 7.11 4.33 -24.29
CA LYS A 150 7.85 5.36 -25.04
C LYS A 150 8.86 4.79 -26.02
N ARG A 151 9.37 3.58 -25.77
CA ARG A 151 10.44 2.97 -26.54
C ARG A 151 10.09 2.86 -28.01
N ALA A 152 11.06 3.20 -28.89
CA ALA A 152 10.89 3.18 -30.34
C ALA A 152 10.57 1.78 -30.89
N GLU A 153 11.05 0.73 -30.24
CA GLU A 153 10.80 -0.66 -30.60
C GLU A 153 9.32 -1.03 -30.68
N PHE A 154 8.45 -0.31 -29.90
CA PHE A 154 7.02 -0.54 -29.89
C PHE A 154 6.25 0.19 -31.00
N SER A 155 6.95 0.96 -31.86
CA SER A 155 6.28 1.76 -32.93
C SER A 155 5.48 0.93 -33.92
N ARG A 156 5.83 -0.35 -34.10
CA ARG A 156 5.15 -1.30 -35.01
C ARG A 156 4.81 -2.62 -34.32
N ASP A 157 4.82 -2.66 -32.96
CA ASP A 157 4.55 -3.89 -32.19
C ASP A 157 3.03 -4.12 -32.09
N PRO A 158 2.47 -5.16 -32.77
CA PRO A 158 1.04 -5.45 -32.74
C PRO A 158 0.59 -6.14 -31.46
N ARG A 159 1.52 -6.56 -30.57
CA ARG A 159 1.20 -7.28 -29.34
C ARG A 159 0.53 -6.36 -28.31
N PRO A 160 -0.26 -6.92 -27.38
CA PRO A 160 -0.79 -6.18 -26.24
C PRO A 160 0.33 -5.77 -25.28
N VAL A 161 0.01 -4.91 -24.31
CA VAL A 161 0.95 -4.53 -23.23
C VAL A 161 1.48 -5.77 -22.51
N ASP A 162 0.59 -6.67 -22.14
CA ASP A 162 0.92 -7.96 -21.50
C ASP A 162 0.02 -9.05 -22.10
N GLU A 163 0.63 -10.09 -22.67
CA GLU A 163 -0.05 -11.20 -23.32
C GLU A 163 -0.87 -12.05 -22.37
N SER A 164 -0.52 -12.05 -21.07
CA SER A 164 -1.26 -12.75 -20.01
C SER A 164 -2.38 -11.92 -19.40
N CYS A 165 -2.57 -10.67 -19.85
CA CYS A 165 -3.50 -9.73 -19.26
C CYS A 165 -4.81 -9.66 -20.05
N GLU A 166 -5.93 -9.84 -19.36
CA GLU A 166 -7.27 -9.83 -19.96
C GLU A 166 -8.00 -8.49 -19.83
N CYS A 167 -7.31 -7.41 -19.42
CA CYS A 167 -7.94 -6.11 -19.30
C CYS A 167 -8.40 -5.57 -20.66
N TYR A 168 -9.36 -4.64 -20.65
CA TYR A 168 -9.87 -4.01 -21.87
C TYR A 168 -8.74 -3.44 -22.74
N CYS A 169 -7.73 -2.81 -22.15
CA CYS A 169 -6.60 -2.27 -22.88
C CYS A 169 -5.83 -3.37 -23.65
N CYS A 170 -5.48 -4.49 -23.00
CA CYS A 170 -4.73 -5.57 -23.64
C CYS A 170 -5.54 -6.38 -24.65
N ARG A 171 -6.87 -6.48 -24.48
CA ARG A 171 -7.74 -7.20 -25.41
C ARG A 171 -7.94 -6.48 -26.74
N TYR A 172 -7.92 -5.14 -26.72
CA TYR A 172 -8.36 -4.38 -27.89
C TYR A 172 -7.30 -3.46 -28.49
N PHE A 173 -6.17 -3.21 -27.81
CA PHE A 173 -5.18 -2.24 -28.26
C PHE A 173 -3.75 -2.82 -28.23
N SER A 174 -3.00 -2.53 -29.30
CA SER A 174 -1.61 -2.91 -29.44
C SER A 174 -0.66 -1.91 -28.76
N ARG A 175 0.56 -2.36 -28.47
CA ARG A 175 1.64 -1.46 -28.02
C ARG A 175 1.91 -0.35 -29.04
N ALA A 176 1.86 -0.65 -30.33
CA ALA A 176 2.03 0.35 -31.40
C ALA A 176 1.00 1.47 -31.29
N TYR A 177 -0.28 1.12 -31.10
CA TYR A 177 -1.36 2.10 -30.97
C TYR A 177 -1.23 2.93 -29.69
N LEU A 178 -0.98 2.27 -28.55
CA LEU A 178 -0.80 2.96 -27.26
C LEU A 178 0.42 3.89 -27.28
N ARG A 179 1.50 3.47 -27.93
CA ARG A 179 2.67 4.34 -28.13
C ARG A 179 2.34 5.54 -29.03
N HIS A 180 1.61 5.33 -30.11
CA HIS A 180 1.16 6.42 -30.98
C HIS A 180 0.38 7.45 -30.17
N LEU A 181 -0.65 7.04 -29.45
CA LEU A 181 -1.45 7.93 -28.60
C LEU A 181 -0.59 8.66 -27.56
N TYR A 182 0.38 7.96 -26.95
CA TYR A 182 1.26 8.57 -25.96
C TYR A 182 2.16 9.66 -26.57
N VAL A 183 2.78 9.38 -27.72
CA VAL A 183 3.70 10.30 -28.37
C VAL A 183 2.99 11.53 -28.94
N THR A 184 1.75 11.36 -29.42
CA THR A 184 0.92 12.47 -29.93
C THR A 184 0.22 13.25 -28.82
N GLY A 185 0.35 12.83 -27.54
CA GLY A 185 -0.21 13.53 -26.39
C GLY A 185 -1.71 13.34 -26.20
N GLU A 186 -2.29 12.29 -26.80
CA GLU A 186 -3.73 12.00 -26.69
C GLU A 186 -4.12 11.58 -25.27
N ILE A 187 -5.18 12.15 -24.72
CA ILE A 187 -5.71 11.84 -23.37
C ILE A 187 -6.06 10.35 -23.26
N LEU A 188 -6.53 9.74 -24.34
CA LEU A 188 -6.89 8.32 -24.39
C LEU A 188 -5.72 7.41 -24.02
N ALA A 189 -4.47 7.81 -24.30
CA ALA A 189 -3.29 7.07 -23.85
C ALA A 189 -3.28 6.89 -22.33
N SER A 190 -3.45 8.00 -21.60
CA SER A 190 -3.46 7.98 -20.12
C SER A 190 -4.64 7.16 -19.58
N THR A 191 -5.81 7.24 -20.21
CA THR A 191 -7.00 6.47 -19.81
C THR A 191 -6.78 4.96 -19.95
N LEU A 192 -6.36 4.51 -21.13
CA LEU A 192 -6.15 3.09 -21.41
C LEU A 192 -5.01 2.49 -20.57
N GLN A 193 -3.91 3.22 -20.43
CA GLN A 193 -2.76 2.82 -19.65
C GLN A 193 -3.08 2.77 -18.14
N THR A 194 -3.87 3.72 -17.62
CA THR A 194 -4.34 3.71 -16.24
C THR A 194 -5.25 2.51 -15.98
N HIS A 195 -6.20 2.25 -16.89
CA HIS A 195 -7.06 1.06 -16.79
C HIS A 195 -6.23 -0.23 -16.73
N HIS A 196 -5.20 -0.37 -17.58
CA HIS A 196 -4.31 -1.53 -17.57
C HIS A 196 -3.57 -1.65 -16.21
N ASN A 197 -2.94 -0.57 -15.73
CA ASN A 197 -2.20 -0.61 -14.48
C ASN A 197 -3.10 -0.91 -13.27
N LEU A 198 -4.30 -0.33 -13.20
CA LEU A 198 -5.26 -0.63 -12.14
C LEU A 198 -5.70 -2.11 -12.18
N TYR A 199 -5.97 -2.64 -13.37
CA TYR A 199 -6.30 -4.05 -13.53
C TYR A 199 -5.16 -4.97 -13.07
N PHE A 200 -3.91 -4.60 -13.37
CA PHE A 200 -2.73 -5.33 -12.87
C PHE A 200 -2.71 -5.38 -11.34
N TYR A 201 -2.91 -4.24 -10.66
CA TYR A 201 -2.96 -4.19 -9.20
C TYR A 201 -4.13 -5.00 -8.62
N HIS A 202 -5.31 -4.95 -9.23
CA HIS A 202 -6.43 -5.81 -8.82
C HIS A 202 -6.08 -7.30 -8.92
N ARG A 203 -5.34 -7.71 -9.96
CA ARG A 203 -4.87 -9.10 -10.09
C ARG A 203 -3.84 -9.47 -9.01
N VAL A 204 -2.91 -8.55 -8.68
CA VAL A 204 -1.96 -8.76 -7.56
C VAL A 204 -2.73 -9.00 -6.26
N MET A 205 -3.65 -8.11 -5.91
CA MET A 205 -4.46 -8.24 -4.69
C MET A 205 -5.34 -9.51 -4.71
N GLY A 206 -5.88 -9.88 -5.87
CA GLY A 206 -6.65 -11.12 -6.04
C GLY A 206 -5.82 -12.37 -5.77
N ARG A 207 -4.57 -12.42 -6.28
CA ARG A 207 -3.64 -13.54 -6.02
C ARG A 207 -3.25 -13.64 -4.54
N LEU A 208 -2.98 -12.50 -3.88
CA LEU A 208 -2.65 -12.46 -2.46
C LEU A 208 -3.83 -12.97 -1.61
N ARG A 209 -5.04 -12.48 -1.86
CA ARG A 209 -6.26 -12.97 -1.19
C ARG A 209 -6.47 -14.48 -1.38
N GLN A 210 -6.24 -14.99 -2.59
CA GLN A 210 -6.33 -16.41 -2.85
C GLN A 210 -5.25 -17.19 -2.11
N GLY A 211 -4.00 -16.69 -2.08
CA GLY A 211 -2.91 -17.28 -1.33
C GLY A 211 -3.22 -17.39 0.17
N ILE A 212 -3.82 -16.34 0.76
CA ILE A 212 -4.26 -16.34 2.16
C ILE A 212 -5.32 -17.43 2.41
N ARG A 213 -6.36 -17.50 1.56
CA ARG A 213 -7.43 -18.49 1.69
C ARG A 213 -6.94 -19.94 1.58
N GLU A 214 -5.87 -20.15 0.83
CA GLU A 214 -5.26 -21.47 0.61
C GLU A 214 -4.08 -21.75 1.55
N ASN A 215 -3.85 -20.89 2.56
CA ASN A 215 -2.72 -20.97 3.50
C ASN A 215 -1.35 -21.08 2.79
N ARG A 216 -1.20 -20.44 1.63
CA ARG A 216 0.05 -20.36 0.85
C ARG A 216 0.87 -19.10 1.14
N VAL A 217 0.29 -18.11 1.81
CA VAL A 217 1.01 -16.93 2.28
C VAL A 217 1.71 -17.30 3.59
N ILE A 218 3.04 -17.24 3.59
CA ILE A 218 3.85 -17.46 4.78
C ILE A 218 3.92 -16.12 5.51
N TYR A 219 3.22 -15.99 6.62
CA TYR A 219 3.34 -14.82 7.50
C TYR A 219 4.69 -14.85 8.21
N SER A 220 5.34 -13.70 8.37
CA SER A 220 6.62 -13.64 9.08
C SER A 220 6.47 -13.98 10.55
N SER A 221 7.55 -14.45 11.14
CA SER A 221 7.62 -15.21 12.41
C SER A 221 7.25 -14.45 13.70
N ALA A 222 6.84 -13.19 13.64
CA ALA A 222 6.20 -12.58 14.81
C ALA A 222 4.91 -13.31 15.21
N ASN A 223 4.25 -13.98 14.24
CA ASN A 223 3.01 -14.75 14.43
C ASN A 223 3.20 -16.28 14.32
N SER A 224 4.43 -16.80 14.19
CA SER A 224 4.67 -18.22 13.90
C SER A 224 4.67 -19.14 15.12
N GLU A 225 4.56 -18.62 16.34
CA GLU A 225 4.42 -19.49 17.53
C GLU A 225 3.05 -20.15 17.61
N GLN A 226 1.99 -19.51 17.08
CA GLN A 226 0.63 -20.09 17.12
C GLN A 226 0.35 -21.14 16.03
N VAL A 227 1.08 -21.11 14.90
CA VAL A 227 0.86 -22.06 13.79
C VAL A 227 1.48 -23.44 14.07
N LYS A 228 2.43 -23.55 14.99
CA LYS A 228 3.05 -24.84 15.36
C LYS A 228 2.16 -25.73 16.22
N GLU A 229 1.23 -25.15 16.99
CA GLU A 229 0.31 -25.94 17.82
C GLU A 229 -0.88 -26.55 17.07
N SER A 230 -1.23 -26.03 15.88
CA SER A 230 -2.37 -26.54 15.08
C SER A 230 -2.02 -27.73 14.15
N ARG A 231 -0.75 -28.18 14.10
CA ARG A 231 -0.30 -29.30 13.25
C ARG A 231 -0.03 -30.63 13.99
N SER A 232 -0.46 -30.71 15.25
CA SER A 232 -0.34 -31.95 16.04
C SER A 232 -1.70 -32.46 16.50
N TYR A 233 -2.62 -32.70 15.53
CA TYR A 233 -3.79 -33.58 15.72
C TYR A 233 -4.16 -34.20 14.39
#